data_961efc60187a2e893aea5d296627e529
#
_entry.id   961efc60187a2e893aea5d296627e529
#
_cell.length_a   1.000
_cell.length_b   1.000
_cell.length_c   1.000
_cell.angle_alpha   90.00
_cell.angle_beta   90.00
_cell.angle_gamma   90.00
#
_symmetry.space_group_name_H-M   'P 1'
#
loop_
_entity.id
_entity.type
_entity.pdbx_description
1 polymer ?
#
loop_
_entity_poly.entity_id
_entity_poly.type
_entity_poly.pdbx_seq_one_letter_code
_entity_poly.pdbx_strand_id
1 'polypeptide(L)'
;MMPSRRVVLALPVLALAGCSWVGGKSVSRMSILSEIDANQNNATAVDLVMSSSDDATAALLKLGARDWFQHKMQLQRDYPEDIAVMSWELSPGQAVQEASVDSPGDMKDAFIFASYASPGDHRLRLGDDSRIRLTLGETDLRFGP
;
A
#
# COMPACT_ATOMS: atom_id res chain seq x y z
N MET A 1 24.99 7.86 74.31
CA MET A 1 25.06 8.42 72.96
C MET A 1 24.92 7.30 71.93
N MET A 2 23.72 7.13 71.32
CA MET A 2 23.50 6.14 70.29
C MET A 2 23.47 6.85 68.96
N PRO A 3 24.26 6.43 67.93
CA PRO A 3 24.15 7.02 66.57
C PRO A 3 22.95 6.39 65.87
N SER A 4 22.03 7.23 65.48
CA SER A 4 20.88 6.87 64.67
C SER A 4 21.29 6.42 63.25
N ARG A 5 21.06 5.15 62.93
CA ARG A 5 21.18 4.60 61.59
C ARG A 5 20.03 5.13 60.72
N ARG A 6 20.34 6.01 59.79
CA ARG A 6 19.43 6.38 58.74
C ARG A 6 19.41 5.25 57.69
N VAL A 7 18.30 4.55 57.64
CA VAL A 7 18.01 3.58 56.58
C VAL A 7 17.56 4.38 55.34
N VAL A 8 18.39 4.42 54.31
CA VAL A 8 18.01 4.95 53.03
C VAL A 8 17.31 3.82 52.24
N LEU A 9 15.99 3.92 52.10
CA LEU A 9 15.24 3.04 51.23
C LEU A 9 15.47 3.50 49.77
N ALA A 10 16.26 2.73 49.03
CA ALA A 10 16.36 2.88 47.57
C ALA A 10 15.15 2.20 46.93
N LEU A 11 14.24 2.97 46.37
CA LEU A 11 13.17 2.47 45.50
C LEU A 11 13.76 2.10 44.14
N PRO A 12 13.52 0.88 43.63
CA PRO A 12 13.87 0.57 42.26
C PRO A 12 12.88 1.27 41.31
N VAL A 13 13.37 2.14 40.46
CA VAL A 13 12.62 2.68 39.34
C VAL A 13 12.45 1.54 38.31
N LEU A 14 11.25 0.97 38.24
CA LEU A 14 10.88 0.10 37.14
C LEU A 14 10.79 0.94 35.87
N ALA A 15 11.80 0.84 35.03
CA ALA A 15 11.72 1.33 33.65
C ALA A 15 10.73 0.42 32.88
N LEU A 16 9.51 0.91 32.72
CA LEU A 16 8.56 0.35 31.76
C LEU A 16 9.12 0.59 30.36
N ALA A 17 9.83 -0.40 29.82
CA ALA A 17 10.15 -0.45 28.41
C ALA A 17 8.82 -0.62 27.65
N GLY A 18 8.24 0.51 27.22
CA GLY A 18 7.11 0.52 26.31
C GLY A 18 7.57 -0.05 24.97
N CYS A 19 7.21 -1.30 24.68
CA CYS A 19 7.27 -1.82 23.32
C CYS A 19 6.25 -1.03 22.51
N SER A 20 6.71 -0.03 21.77
CA SER A 20 5.94 0.61 20.74
C SER A 20 5.77 -0.42 19.62
N TRP A 21 4.65 -1.10 19.58
CA TRP A 21 4.23 -1.83 18.40
C TRP A 21 3.90 -0.78 17.33
N VAL A 22 4.86 -0.44 16.53
CA VAL A 22 4.62 0.30 15.28
C VAL A 22 3.98 -0.71 14.35
N GLY A 23 2.64 -0.75 14.32
CA GLY A 23 1.89 -1.53 13.35
C GLY A 23 2.24 -1.00 11.96
N GLY A 24 2.96 -1.81 11.16
CA GLY A 24 3.21 -1.51 9.76
C GLY A 24 1.91 -1.50 8.96
N LYS A 25 1.87 -0.75 7.86
CA LYS A 25 0.77 -0.83 6.89
C LYS A 25 0.70 -2.24 6.32
N SER A 26 -0.50 -2.75 6.08
CA SER A 26 -0.70 -4.02 5.40
C SER A 26 -1.98 -4.00 4.58
N VAL A 27 -1.97 -4.62 3.43
CA VAL A 27 -3.16 -4.91 2.63
C VAL A 27 -3.41 -6.40 2.66
N SER A 28 -4.60 -6.83 3.06
CA SER A 28 -4.94 -8.24 3.19
C SER A 28 -5.92 -8.72 2.13
N ARG A 29 -6.79 -7.84 1.65
CA ARG A 29 -7.84 -8.13 0.67
C ARG A 29 -7.99 -7.02 -0.34
N MET A 30 -8.25 -7.42 -1.59
CA MET A 30 -8.53 -6.52 -2.70
C MET A 30 -9.80 -6.93 -3.40
N SER A 31 -10.73 -5.98 -3.57
CA SER A 31 -11.91 -6.13 -4.42
C SER A 31 -11.88 -5.04 -5.48
N ILE A 32 -12.15 -5.41 -6.72
CA ILE A 32 -12.17 -4.49 -7.87
C ILE A 32 -13.48 -4.69 -8.62
N LEU A 33 -14.21 -3.61 -8.82
CA LEU A 33 -15.37 -3.58 -9.68
C LEU A 33 -15.04 -2.75 -10.93
N SER A 34 -15.13 -3.37 -12.10
CA SER A 34 -15.04 -2.67 -13.38
C SER A 34 -16.45 -2.33 -13.85
N GLU A 35 -16.78 -1.06 -13.95
CA GLU A 35 -18.09 -0.60 -14.44
C GLU A 35 -18.30 -1.00 -15.91
N ILE A 36 -19.55 -1.01 -16.36
CA ILE A 36 -19.90 -1.49 -17.71
C ILE A 36 -19.26 -0.65 -18.83
N ASP A 37 -18.95 0.59 -18.54
CA ASP A 37 -18.32 1.57 -19.43
C ASP A 37 -16.86 1.88 -19.01
N ALA A 38 -16.29 1.09 -18.11
CA ALA A 38 -14.95 1.31 -17.58
C ALA A 38 -13.92 1.50 -18.70
N ASN A 39 -13.03 2.48 -18.50
CA ASN A 39 -11.95 2.79 -19.43
C ASN A 39 -12.45 2.96 -20.88
N GLN A 40 -13.61 3.61 -21.05
CA GLN A 40 -14.22 3.83 -22.37
C GLN A 40 -14.41 2.52 -23.15
N ASN A 41 -14.90 1.48 -22.47
CA ASN A 41 -15.11 0.11 -22.95
C ASN A 41 -13.83 -0.65 -23.34
N ASN A 42 -12.68 -0.28 -22.75
CA ASN A 42 -11.44 -1.02 -22.92
C ASN A 42 -11.09 -1.82 -21.66
N ALA A 43 -10.34 -2.90 -21.82
CA ALA A 43 -9.76 -3.61 -20.70
C ALA A 43 -8.77 -2.70 -19.95
N THR A 44 -8.72 -2.85 -18.62
CA THR A 44 -7.87 -2.05 -17.75
C THR A 44 -6.93 -2.95 -16.97
N ALA A 45 -5.63 -2.74 -17.14
CA ALA A 45 -4.62 -3.33 -16.27
C ALA A 45 -4.56 -2.54 -14.96
N VAL A 46 -4.53 -3.26 -13.84
CA VAL A 46 -4.46 -2.69 -12.49
C VAL A 46 -3.31 -3.35 -11.75
N ASP A 47 -2.38 -2.55 -11.26
CA ASP A 47 -1.28 -3.01 -10.42
C ASP A 47 -1.41 -2.42 -9.01
N LEU A 48 -1.42 -3.29 -8.00
CA LEU A 48 -1.17 -2.94 -6.61
C LEU A 48 0.33 -3.03 -6.38
N VAL A 49 0.95 -1.92 -6.07
CA VAL A 49 2.40 -1.79 -5.90
C VAL A 49 2.70 -1.44 -4.45
N MET A 50 3.41 -2.33 -3.78
CA MET A 50 3.74 -2.22 -2.36
C MET A 50 5.23 -1.96 -2.20
N SER A 51 5.60 -0.96 -1.39
CA SER A 51 6.99 -0.61 -1.13
C SER A 51 7.37 -0.84 0.32
N SER A 52 8.62 -1.30 0.53
CA SER A 52 9.19 -1.60 1.86
C SER A 52 10.35 -0.67 2.23
N SER A 53 10.71 0.29 1.38
CA SER A 53 11.74 1.28 1.67
C SER A 53 11.30 2.71 1.36
N ASP A 54 11.95 3.68 2.00
CA ASP A 54 11.67 5.09 1.74
C ASP A 54 12.10 5.50 0.32
N ASP A 55 13.20 4.94 -0.19
CA ASP A 55 13.69 5.22 -1.54
C ASP A 55 12.72 4.69 -2.61
N ALA A 56 12.23 3.46 -2.47
CA ALA A 56 11.23 2.90 -3.37
C ALA A 56 9.92 3.71 -3.31
N THR A 57 9.46 4.08 -2.12
CA THR A 57 8.28 4.92 -1.93
C THR A 57 8.45 6.27 -2.62
N ALA A 58 9.59 6.93 -2.45
CA ALA A 58 9.88 8.22 -3.09
C ALA A 58 9.89 8.11 -4.63
N ALA A 59 10.44 7.02 -5.16
CA ALA A 59 10.42 6.76 -6.60
C ALA A 59 8.99 6.58 -7.13
N LEU A 60 8.14 5.81 -6.44
CA LEU A 60 6.75 5.57 -6.83
C LEU A 60 5.87 6.82 -6.74
N LEU A 61 6.12 7.71 -5.76
CA LEU A 61 5.39 8.96 -5.59
C LEU A 61 5.52 9.92 -6.77
N LYS A 62 6.55 9.78 -7.60
CA LYS A 62 6.80 10.63 -8.77
C LYS A 62 6.06 10.15 -10.02
N LEU A 63 5.45 8.96 -9.99
CA LEU A 63 4.91 8.32 -11.18
C LEU A 63 3.40 8.44 -11.28
N GLY A 64 2.91 8.71 -12.49
CA GLY A 64 1.56 8.37 -12.89
C GLY A 64 1.51 6.94 -13.43
N ALA A 65 0.31 6.46 -13.74
CA ALA A 65 0.12 5.08 -14.23
C ALA A 65 0.88 4.82 -15.54
N ARG A 66 0.89 5.77 -16.47
CA ARG A 66 1.63 5.63 -17.75
C ARG A 66 3.12 5.35 -17.49
N ASP A 67 3.74 6.15 -16.64
CA ASP A 67 5.17 5.99 -16.34
C ASP A 67 5.44 4.69 -15.59
N TRP A 68 4.55 4.31 -14.67
CA TRP A 68 4.64 3.02 -13.99
C TRP A 68 4.62 1.86 -14.99
N PHE A 69 3.60 1.77 -15.84
CA PHE A 69 3.47 0.66 -16.81
C PHE A 69 4.60 0.64 -17.85
N GLN A 70 5.16 1.80 -18.19
CA GLN A 70 6.34 1.90 -19.06
C GLN A 70 7.62 1.39 -18.42
N HIS A 71 7.82 1.65 -17.12
CA HIS A 71 9.09 1.46 -16.42
C HIS A 71 9.05 0.40 -15.32
N LYS A 72 7.91 -0.26 -15.09
CA LYS A 72 7.74 -1.19 -13.97
C LYS A 72 8.79 -2.30 -13.92
N MET A 73 9.17 -2.85 -15.06
CA MET A 73 10.19 -3.89 -15.11
C MET A 73 11.57 -3.39 -14.66
N GLN A 74 11.91 -2.15 -15.03
CA GLN A 74 13.16 -1.53 -14.59
C GLN A 74 13.14 -1.21 -13.10
N LEU A 75 12.03 -0.64 -12.62
CA LEU A 75 11.84 -0.33 -11.20
C LEU A 75 11.92 -1.57 -10.31
N GLN A 76 11.32 -2.68 -10.74
CA GLN A 76 11.43 -3.95 -10.02
C GLN A 76 12.85 -4.52 -10.00
N ARG A 77 13.66 -4.24 -11.01
CA ARG A 77 15.09 -4.61 -11.03
C ARG A 77 15.94 -3.69 -10.15
N ASP A 78 15.59 -2.40 -10.10
CA ASP A 78 16.31 -1.41 -9.29
C ASP A 78 16.00 -1.57 -7.79
N TYR A 79 14.79 -2.04 -7.47
CA TYR A 79 14.30 -2.24 -6.09
C TYR A 79 13.77 -3.67 -5.89
N PRO A 80 14.59 -4.72 -6.09
CA PRO A 80 14.11 -6.10 -6.14
C PRO A 80 13.51 -6.61 -4.82
N GLU A 81 14.01 -6.10 -3.68
CA GLU A 81 13.55 -6.47 -2.34
C GLU A 81 12.48 -5.50 -1.80
N ASP A 82 12.34 -4.32 -2.40
CA ASP A 82 11.55 -3.23 -1.85
C ASP A 82 10.25 -2.96 -2.60
N ILE A 83 10.07 -3.53 -3.79
CA ILE A 83 8.84 -3.39 -4.58
C ILE A 83 8.22 -4.76 -4.81
N ALA A 84 7.01 -4.95 -4.30
CA ALA A 84 6.17 -6.11 -4.57
C ALA A 84 4.94 -5.67 -5.38
N VAL A 85 4.54 -6.46 -6.36
CA VAL A 85 3.44 -6.12 -7.28
C VAL A 85 2.45 -7.26 -7.36
N MET A 86 1.15 -6.93 -7.30
CA MET A 86 0.05 -7.81 -7.70
C MET A 86 -0.69 -7.16 -8.86
N SER A 87 -0.99 -7.94 -9.88
CA SER A 87 -1.56 -7.45 -11.13
C SER A 87 -2.87 -8.13 -11.47
N TRP A 88 -3.81 -7.37 -12.01
CA TRP A 88 -5.07 -7.83 -12.58
C TRP A 88 -5.29 -7.15 -13.92
N GLU A 89 -6.10 -7.77 -14.75
CA GLU A 89 -6.63 -7.17 -15.97
C GLU A 89 -8.13 -7.44 -16.01
N LEU A 90 -8.95 -6.39 -16.07
CA LEU A 90 -10.39 -6.49 -16.06
C LEU A 90 -10.98 -5.85 -17.31
N SER A 91 -11.86 -6.60 -17.97
CA SER A 91 -12.77 -6.05 -18.97
C SER A 91 -13.91 -5.30 -18.30
N PRO A 92 -14.58 -4.35 -19.00
CA PRO A 92 -15.78 -3.72 -18.48
C PRO A 92 -16.82 -4.73 -18.00
N GLY A 93 -17.42 -4.47 -16.83
CA GLY A 93 -18.39 -5.35 -16.20
C GLY A 93 -17.83 -6.51 -15.39
N GLN A 94 -16.51 -6.71 -15.37
CA GLN A 94 -15.88 -7.75 -14.55
C GLN A 94 -15.64 -7.29 -13.11
N ALA A 95 -15.51 -8.25 -12.20
CA ALA A 95 -15.18 -7.99 -10.81
C ALA A 95 -14.17 -9.00 -10.26
N VAL A 96 -13.33 -8.53 -9.36
CA VAL A 96 -12.50 -9.34 -8.46
C VAL A 96 -13.07 -9.17 -7.06
N GLN A 97 -13.37 -10.28 -6.37
CA GLN A 97 -13.96 -10.23 -5.04
C GLN A 97 -13.02 -10.84 -4.01
N GLU A 98 -12.72 -10.05 -2.98
CA GLU A 98 -11.96 -10.48 -1.80
C GLU A 98 -10.68 -11.27 -2.12
N ALA A 99 -9.96 -10.88 -3.19
CA ALA A 99 -8.69 -11.50 -3.51
C ALA A 99 -7.70 -11.33 -2.36
N SER A 100 -7.02 -12.41 -1.98
CA SER A 100 -5.97 -12.36 -0.97
C SER A 100 -4.77 -11.59 -1.49
N VAL A 101 -4.23 -10.71 -0.66
CA VAL A 101 -3.02 -9.95 -0.94
C VAL A 101 -1.90 -10.46 -0.04
N ASP A 102 -0.79 -10.84 -0.64
CA ASP A 102 0.44 -11.18 0.07
C ASP A 102 1.27 -9.90 0.26
N SER A 103 0.98 -9.20 1.35
CA SER A 103 1.66 -7.95 1.71
C SER A 103 2.99 -8.25 2.38
N PRO A 104 4.09 -7.59 1.96
CA PRO A 104 5.34 -7.63 2.71
C PRO A 104 5.14 -7.22 4.17
N GLY A 105 5.78 -7.94 5.10
CA GLY A 105 5.64 -7.67 6.54
C GLY A 105 6.22 -6.31 6.98
N ASP A 106 7.10 -5.74 6.19
CA ASP A 106 7.75 -4.44 6.37
C ASP A 106 7.23 -3.37 5.41
N MET A 107 6.03 -3.56 4.83
CA MET A 107 5.42 -2.61 3.91
C MET A 107 5.30 -1.22 4.54
N LYS A 108 5.83 -0.22 3.86
CA LYS A 108 5.75 1.19 4.26
C LYS A 108 4.62 1.93 3.57
N ASP A 109 4.41 1.65 2.29
CA ASP A 109 3.40 2.32 1.49
C ASP A 109 2.88 1.42 0.37
N ALA A 110 1.74 1.78 -0.19
CA ALA A 110 1.17 1.06 -1.32
C ALA A 110 0.41 2.01 -2.25
N PHE A 111 0.44 1.68 -3.53
CA PHE A 111 -0.16 2.45 -4.61
C PHE A 111 -0.95 1.53 -5.53
N ILE A 112 -2.01 2.06 -6.11
CA ILE A 112 -2.72 1.43 -7.21
C ILE A 112 -2.49 2.27 -8.46
N PHE A 113 -2.04 1.61 -9.51
CA PHE A 113 -1.93 2.19 -10.85
C PHE A 113 -2.89 1.47 -11.79
N ALA A 114 -3.64 2.21 -12.56
CA ALA A 114 -4.56 1.65 -13.56
C ALA A 114 -4.28 2.23 -14.95
N SER A 115 -4.20 1.36 -15.94
CA SER A 115 -3.89 1.74 -17.32
C SER A 115 -5.14 2.22 -18.05
N TYR A 116 -5.39 3.52 -18.02
CA TYR A 116 -6.50 4.18 -18.69
C TYR A 116 -6.09 4.77 -20.03
N ALA A 117 -7.01 4.74 -20.99
CA ALA A 117 -6.86 5.42 -22.27
C ALA A 117 -6.97 6.95 -22.13
N SER A 118 -7.78 7.45 -21.19
CA SER A 118 -7.95 8.87 -20.91
C SER A 118 -6.69 9.50 -20.27
N PRO A 119 -6.48 10.82 -20.44
CA PRO A 119 -5.40 11.53 -19.75
C PRO A 119 -5.62 11.53 -18.24
N GLY A 120 -4.52 11.50 -17.47
CA GLY A 120 -4.54 11.60 -16.01
C GLY A 120 -3.48 10.71 -15.37
N ASP A 121 -3.27 10.90 -14.07
CA ASP A 121 -2.30 10.10 -13.31
C ASP A 121 -2.78 8.68 -13.05
N HIS A 122 -4.09 8.46 -12.96
CA HIS A 122 -4.74 7.16 -12.73
C HIS A 122 -4.04 6.33 -11.66
N ARG A 123 -3.72 7.01 -10.56
CA ARG A 123 -3.01 6.48 -9.40
C ARG A 123 -3.76 6.81 -8.12
N LEU A 124 -3.84 5.85 -7.23
CA LEU A 124 -4.29 6.05 -5.85
C LEU A 124 -3.18 5.63 -4.90
N ARG A 125 -2.96 6.40 -3.85
CA ARG A 125 -2.12 6.02 -2.72
C ARG A 125 -3.02 5.44 -1.64
N LEU A 126 -2.67 4.28 -1.09
CA LEU A 126 -3.46 3.64 -0.06
C LEU A 126 -3.27 4.33 1.29
N GLY A 127 -4.37 4.41 2.05
CA GLY A 127 -4.35 4.76 3.47
C GLY A 127 -4.01 3.55 4.34
N ASP A 128 -4.58 3.53 5.54
CA ASP A 128 -4.30 2.48 6.54
C ASP A 128 -5.27 1.30 6.47
N ASP A 129 -6.21 1.31 5.52
CA ASP A 129 -7.18 0.24 5.35
C ASP A 129 -6.52 -1.03 4.82
N SER A 130 -6.75 -2.13 5.50
CA SER A 130 -6.23 -3.44 5.09
C SER A 130 -7.09 -4.14 4.04
N ARG A 131 -8.32 -3.69 3.85
CA ARG A 131 -9.27 -4.18 2.83
C ARG A 131 -9.56 -3.07 1.85
N ILE A 132 -9.13 -3.25 0.63
CA ILE A 132 -9.27 -2.24 -0.41
C ILE A 132 -10.44 -2.59 -1.31
N ARG A 133 -11.30 -1.62 -1.55
CA ARG A 133 -12.35 -1.67 -2.57
C ARG A 133 -12.07 -0.61 -3.60
N LEU A 134 -11.97 -1.03 -4.84
CA LEU A 134 -11.65 -0.19 -5.98
C LEU A 134 -12.77 -0.28 -7.01
N THR A 135 -13.15 0.85 -7.56
CA THR A 135 -14.04 0.91 -8.72
C THR A 135 -13.30 1.52 -9.90
N LEU A 136 -13.37 0.84 -11.03
CA LEU A 136 -12.87 1.34 -12.31
C LEU A 136 -14.05 1.98 -13.04
N GLY A 137 -14.02 3.30 -13.16
CA GLY A 137 -15.02 4.08 -13.87
C GLY A 137 -14.64 4.33 -15.33
N GLU A 138 -15.45 5.11 -16.03
CA GLU A 138 -15.26 5.40 -17.46
C GLU A 138 -13.91 6.06 -17.76
N THR A 139 -13.49 7.03 -16.95
CA THR A 139 -12.28 7.84 -17.21
C THR A 139 -11.25 7.79 -16.09
N ASP A 140 -11.56 7.23 -14.94
CA ASP A 140 -10.65 7.15 -13.80
C ASP A 140 -11.07 6.08 -12.79
N LEU A 141 -10.15 5.72 -11.92
CA LEU A 141 -10.37 4.82 -10.79
C LEU A 141 -10.69 5.60 -9.52
N ARG A 142 -11.41 4.97 -8.61
CA ARG A 142 -11.74 5.54 -7.30
C ARG A 142 -11.86 4.47 -6.22
N PHE A 143 -11.65 4.87 -4.97
CA PHE A 143 -12.02 4.01 -3.84
C PHE A 143 -13.54 3.93 -3.70
N GLY A 144 -13.98 2.79 -3.16
CA GLY A 144 -15.36 2.54 -2.82
C GLY A 144 -16.12 1.73 -3.82
N PRO A 145 -17.43 1.59 -3.44
CA PRO A 145 -18.09 0.34 -3.12
C PRO A 145 -18.10 -0.58 -4.16
#